data_186e2b62def10fff3b0b6f9139c3d7ef
#
_entry.id   186e2b62def10fff3b0b6f9139c3d7ef
#
_cell.length_a   1.000
_cell.length_b   1.000
_cell.length_c   1.000
_cell.angle_alpha   90.00
_cell.angle_beta   90.00
_cell.angle_gamma   90.00
#
_symmetry.space_group_name_H-M   'P 1'
#
loop_
_entity.id
_entity.type
_entity.pdbx_description
1 polymer ?
#
loop_
_entity_poly.entity_id
_entity_poly.type
_entity_poly.pdbx_seq_one_letter_code
_entity_poly.pdbx_strand_id
1 'polypeptide(L)'
;MRRPKILVIVPTRGRPDKAERLYHAIYTTAEVDTIFCVDNDDPKLIEYQHTHLPLRVGTRKRLVGTLNEVAKDYAEAYDIIGFLGDDTMPNTYRWDVEIQNHYKKNLVAYANDGHQRAGLPTGVFLDSRIVKTLGYMVPPTFIHLFADNYWKALGEALGTLTYLEHVDIEHLHPYAGKAEHDKTYEEANAGPVWENDERAFNEYVRYHLAEDVERLA
;
A
#
# COMPACT_ATOMS: atom_id res chain seq x y z
N MET A 1 0.10 22.47 -16.31
CA MET A 1 -0.63 21.19 -16.12
C MET A 1 -1.01 21.08 -14.65
N ARG A 2 -2.17 20.50 -14.30
CA ARG A 2 -2.48 20.21 -12.90
C ARG A 2 -1.56 19.10 -12.37
N ARG A 3 -1.22 19.17 -11.10
CA ARG A 3 -0.48 18.08 -10.45
C ARG A 3 -1.35 16.84 -10.33
N PRO A 4 -0.82 15.63 -10.50
CA PRO A 4 -1.54 14.39 -10.25
C PRO A 4 -2.09 14.33 -8.82
N LYS A 5 -3.35 13.94 -8.67
CA LYS A 5 -3.96 13.72 -7.34
C LYS A 5 -3.57 12.36 -6.80
N ILE A 6 -3.18 12.31 -5.54
CA ILE A 6 -2.78 11.09 -4.83
C ILE A 6 -3.81 10.76 -3.76
N LEU A 7 -4.28 9.52 -3.72
CA LEU A 7 -4.96 8.93 -2.58
C LEU A 7 -4.03 7.89 -1.93
N VAL A 8 -3.87 7.96 -0.61
CA VAL A 8 -3.16 6.94 0.17
C VAL A 8 -4.16 6.11 0.95
N ILE A 9 -4.17 4.82 0.71
CA ILE A 9 -5.00 3.83 1.40
C ILE A 9 -4.17 3.22 2.53
N VAL A 10 -4.70 3.25 3.75
CA VAL A 10 -4.05 2.73 4.95
C VAL A 10 -4.98 1.72 5.63
N PRO A 11 -4.89 0.42 5.31
CA PRO A 11 -5.54 -0.62 6.11
C PRO A 11 -4.90 -0.68 7.49
N THR A 12 -5.73 -0.71 8.54
CA THR A 12 -5.25 -0.75 9.93
C THR A 12 -6.20 -1.60 10.77
N ARG A 13 -5.65 -2.31 11.77
CA ARG A 13 -6.41 -3.15 12.68
C ARG A 13 -5.79 -3.19 14.07
N GLY A 14 -6.59 -2.81 15.09
CA GLY A 14 -6.20 -2.86 16.50
C GLY A 14 -5.10 -1.86 16.90
N ARG A 15 -4.80 -0.86 16.05
CA ARG A 15 -3.64 0.04 16.19
C ARG A 15 -4.01 1.53 15.98
N PRO A 16 -5.04 2.08 16.67
CA PRO A 16 -5.44 3.47 16.46
C PRO A 16 -4.30 4.46 16.66
N ASP A 17 -3.44 4.24 17.66
CA ASP A 17 -2.28 5.11 17.94
C ASP A 17 -1.28 5.16 16.78
N LYS A 18 -1.03 4.01 16.13
CA LYS A 18 -0.15 3.95 14.95
C LYS A 18 -0.78 4.68 13.78
N ALA A 19 -2.07 4.48 13.55
CA ALA A 19 -2.83 5.15 12.51
C ALA A 19 -2.83 6.68 12.68
N GLU A 20 -3.08 7.19 13.90
CA GLU A 20 -3.03 8.63 14.19
C GLU A 20 -1.63 9.21 13.98
N ARG A 21 -0.58 8.49 14.44
CA ARG A 21 0.81 8.90 14.22
C ARG A 21 1.13 9.01 12.73
N LEU A 22 0.76 8.01 11.93
CA LEU A 22 0.96 8.03 10.49
C LEU A 22 0.19 9.18 9.84
N TYR A 23 -1.09 9.38 10.21
CA TYR A 23 -1.89 10.48 9.67
C TYR A 23 -1.24 11.83 9.95
N HIS A 24 -0.77 12.06 11.18
CA HIS A 24 -0.06 13.28 11.52
C HIS A 24 1.22 13.47 10.71
N ALA A 25 1.99 12.40 10.51
CA ALA A 25 3.20 12.44 9.69
C ALA A 25 2.89 12.78 8.22
N ILE A 26 1.86 12.16 7.63
CA ILE A 26 1.41 12.50 6.27
C ILE A 26 0.96 13.96 6.21
N TYR A 27 0.09 14.39 7.12
CA TYR A 27 -0.47 15.74 7.15
C TYR A 27 0.61 16.84 7.24
N THR A 28 1.71 16.56 7.94
CA THR A 28 2.81 17.52 8.11
C THR A 28 3.84 17.49 7.00
N THR A 29 3.89 16.42 6.20
CA THR A 29 4.92 16.22 5.17
C THR A 29 4.42 16.26 3.74
N ALA A 30 3.11 16.14 3.49
CA ALA A 30 2.55 16.05 2.14
C ALA A 30 1.15 16.66 2.01
N GLU A 31 0.76 16.95 0.77
CA GLU A 31 -0.60 17.39 0.39
C GLU A 31 -1.28 16.26 -0.40
N VAL A 32 -1.74 15.22 0.31
CA VAL A 32 -2.42 14.06 -0.28
C VAL A 32 -3.72 13.76 0.45
N ASP A 33 -4.68 13.15 -0.24
CA ASP A 33 -5.83 12.57 0.42
C ASP A 33 -5.47 11.21 1.01
N THR A 34 -6.01 10.91 2.20
CA THR A 34 -5.80 9.64 2.89
C THR A 34 -7.13 9.00 3.27
N ILE A 35 -7.15 7.67 3.33
CA ILE A 35 -8.30 6.92 3.84
C ILE A 35 -7.80 5.75 4.69
N PHE A 36 -8.20 5.74 5.97
CA PHE A 36 -7.89 4.67 6.91
C PHE A 36 -9.02 3.64 6.90
N CYS A 37 -8.69 2.41 6.55
CA CYS A 37 -9.65 1.33 6.39
C CYS A 37 -9.63 0.44 7.63
N VAL A 38 -10.75 0.41 8.35
CA VAL A 38 -10.92 -0.34 9.61
C VAL A 38 -12.02 -1.37 9.44
N ASP A 39 -11.77 -2.58 9.92
CA ASP A 39 -12.79 -3.64 9.91
C ASP A 39 -13.91 -3.34 10.92
N ASN A 40 -15.16 -3.64 10.57
CA ASN A 40 -16.31 -3.43 11.47
C ASN A 40 -16.30 -4.36 12.70
N ASP A 41 -15.47 -5.42 12.68
CA ASP A 41 -15.18 -6.33 13.79
C ASP A 41 -13.87 -6.01 14.52
N ASP A 42 -13.30 -4.82 14.29
CA ASP A 42 -12.06 -4.41 14.96
C ASP A 42 -12.29 -4.26 16.46
N PRO A 43 -11.46 -4.88 17.31
CA PRO A 43 -11.61 -4.80 18.77
C PRO A 43 -11.47 -3.38 19.33
N LYS A 44 -10.84 -2.47 18.58
CA LYS A 44 -10.64 -1.06 18.93
C LYS A 44 -11.42 -0.09 18.04
N LEU A 45 -12.49 -0.58 17.37
CA LEU A 45 -13.29 0.27 16.47
C LEU A 45 -13.77 1.56 17.13
N ILE A 46 -14.20 1.49 18.40
CA ILE A 46 -14.66 2.67 19.16
C ILE A 46 -13.52 3.67 19.33
N GLU A 47 -12.29 3.20 19.60
CA GLU A 47 -11.12 4.08 19.72
C GLU A 47 -10.86 4.81 18.40
N TYR A 48 -10.87 4.11 17.24
CA TYR A 48 -10.77 4.74 15.94
C TYR A 48 -11.85 5.79 15.67
N GLN A 49 -13.11 5.54 16.08
CA GLN A 49 -14.21 6.47 15.88
C GLN A 49 -14.07 7.77 16.71
N HIS A 50 -13.24 7.78 17.74
CA HIS A 50 -12.92 8.97 18.52
C HIS A 50 -11.71 9.74 17.96
N THR A 51 -11.03 9.23 16.94
CA THR A 51 -9.95 9.94 16.24
C THR A 51 -10.51 10.92 15.20
N HIS A 52 -9.64 11.77 14.66
CA HIS A 52 -9.94 12.63 13.52
C HIS A 52 -9.51 12.04 12.18
N LEU A 53 -9.27 10.73 12.13
CA LEU A 53 -8.86 10.03 10.91
C LEU A 53 -9.99 10.04 9.87
N PRO A 54 -9.68 10.20 8.57
CA PRO A 54 -10.63 9.95 7.50
C PRO A 54 -10.88 8.43 7.39
N LEU A 55 -11.89 7.95 8.13
CA LEU A 55 -12.18 6.53 8.29
C LEU A 55 -13.13 6.00 7.21
N ARG A 56 -12.82 4.79 6.74
CA ARG A 56 -13.75 3.89 6.07
C ARG A 56 -13.88 2.62 6.89
N VAL A 57 -15.07 2.38 7.42
CA VAL A 57 -15.39 1.15 8.17
C VAL A 57 -16.10 0.17 7.23
N GLY A 58 -15.61 -1.06 7.16
CA GLY A 58 -16.15 -2.10 6.28
C GLY A 58 -16.03 -3.50 6.87
N THR A 59 -16.55 -4.50 6.14
CA THR A 59 -16.37 -5.90 6.53
C THR A 59 -14.91 -6.32 6.38
N ARG A 60 -14.46 -7.23 7.24
CA ARG A 60 -13.08 -7.73 7.22
C ARG A 60 -12.75 -8.43 5.90
N LYS A 61 -11.81 -7.86 5.14
CA LYS A 61 -11.34 -8.40 3.86
C LYS A 61 -9.83 -8.64 3.83
N ARG A 62 -9.16 -8.48 4.95
CA ARG A 62 -7.70 -8.50 5.08
C ARG A 62 -7.03 -7.45 4.16
N LEU A 63 -5.71 -7.48 4.04
CA LEU A 63 -4.97 -6.46 3.29
C LEU A 63 -5.42 -6.38 1.83
N VAL A 64 -5.31 -7.49 1.10
CA VAL A 64 -5.53 -7.50 -0.36
C VAL A 64 -6.96 -7.17 -0.73
N GLY A 65 -7.94 -7.77 -0.06
CA GLY A 65 -9.35 -7.48 -0.33
C GLY A 65 -9.73 -6.03 -0.02
N THR A 66 -9.18 -5.45 1.05
CA THR A 66 -9.40 -4.05 1.41
C THR A 66 -8.77 -3.10 0.39
N LEU A 67 -7.51 -3.32 0.02
CA LEU A 67 -6.83 -2.51 -1.00
C LEU A 67 -7.58 -2.53 -2.33
N ASN A 68 -7.97 -3.72 -2.81
CA ASN A 68 -8.65 -3.86 -4.10
C ASN A 68 -10.01 -3.17 -4.13
N GLU A 69 -10.80 -3.29 -3.06
CA GLU A 69 -12.09 -2.64 -2.96
C GLU A 69 -11.95 -1.11 -2.98
N VAL A 70 -11.10 -0.58 -2.10
CA VAL A 70 -10.94 0.86 -1.96
C VAL A 70 -10.27 1.45 -3.20
N ALA A 71 -9.22 0.84 -3.71
CA ALA A 71 -8.57 1.30 -4.92
C ALA A 71 -9.53 1.36 -6.11
N LYS A 72 -10.39 0.36 -6.28
CA LYS A 72 -11.41 0.34 -7.34
C LYS A 72 -12.44 1.45 -7.19
N ASP A 73 -12.91 1.71 -5.97
CA ASP A 73 -13.92 2.74 -5.71
C ASP A 73 -13.39 4.16 -6.01
N TYR A 74 -12.08 4.38 -5.86
CA TYR A 74 -11.48 5.70 -5.99
C TYR A 74 -10.61 5.90 -7.25
N ALA A 75 -10.31 4.85 -8.02
CA ALA A 75 -9.41 4.93 -9.16
C ALA A 75 -9.80 5.99 -10.21
N GLU A 76 -11.10 6.27 -10.40
CA GLU A 76 -11.56 7.29 -11.33
C GLU A 76 -11.38 8.73 -10.83
N ALA A 77 -11.30 8.93 -9.52
CA ALA A 77 -11.18 10.25 -8.90
C ALA A 77 -9.74 10.71 -8.69
N TYR A 78 -8.78 9.77 -8.73
CA TYR A 78 -7.37 10.02 -8.46
C TYR A 78 -6.49 9.56 -9.63
N ASP A 79 -5.35 10.23 -9.79
CA ASP A 79 -4.35 9.88 -10.80
C ASP A 79 -3.38 8.80 -10.27
N ILE A 80 -3.12 8.82 -8.96
CA ILE A 80 -2.23 7.89 -8.27
C ILE A 80 -2.96 7.30 -7.06
N ILE A 81 -2.91 5.98 -6.91
CA ILE A 81 -3.38 5.25 -5.74
C ILE A 81 -2.17 4.70 -5.00
N GLY A 82 -2.00 5.13 -3.75
CA GLY A 82 -0.92 4.68 -2.86
C GLY A 82 -1.41 3.72 -1.78
N PHE A 83 -0.49 2.92 -1.29
CA PHE A 83 -0.62 2.10 -0.08
C PHE A 83 0.53 2.40 0.86
N LEU A 84 0.20 2.63 2.13
CA LEU A 84 1.16 2.65 3.24
C LEU A 84 0.63 1.78 4.40
N GLY A 85 1.52 1.05 5.06
CA GLY A 85 1.21 0.36 6.32
C GLY A 85 1.04 1.36 7.47
N ASP A 86 0.23 1.03 8.49
CA ASP A 86 0.04 1.86 9.69
C ASP A 86 1.30 1.97 10.59
N ASP A 87 2.33 1.22 10.24
CA ASP A 87 3.66 1.20 10.84
C ASP A 87 4.73 1.90 9.99
N THR A 88 4.31 2.76 9.07
CA THR A 88 5.23 3.61 8.31
C THR A 88 5.32 5.03 8.88
N MET A 89 6.41 5.73 8.55
CA MET A 89 6.68 7.11 9.00
C MET A 89 7.30 7.92 7.85
N PRO A 90 6.52 8.73 7.15
CA PRO A 90 7.05 9.69 6.18
C PRO A 90 7.89 10.77 6.87
N ASN A 91 9.19 10.82 6.53
CA ASN A 91 10.16 11.77 7.08
C ASN A 91 10.54 12.87 6.07
N THR A 92 10.45 12.58 4.77
CA THR A 92 10.78 13.58 3.73
C THR A 92 9.63 14.58 3.56
N TYR A 93 9.92 15.87 3.72
CA TYR A 93 8.96 16.94 3.42
C TYR A 93 8.65 17.01 1.93
N ARG A 94 7.36 17.10 1.56
CA ARG A 94 6.86 17.15 0.17
C ARG A 94 7.20 15.90 -0.65
N TRP A 95 7.19 14.72 -0.01
CA TRP A 95 7.36 13.45 -0.70
C TRP A 95 6.31 13.20 -1.80
N ASP A 96 5.12 13.76 -1.64
CA ASP A 96 4.05 13.76 -2.65
C ASP A 96 4.50 14.40 -3.97
N VAL A 97 5.23 15.51 -3.89
CA VAL A 97 5.75 16.21 -5.08
C VAL A 97 6.78 15.36 -5.81
N GLU A 98 7.62 14.65 -5.08
CA GLU A 98 8.60 13.74 -5.69
C GLU A 98 7.91 12.61 -6.46
N ILE A 99 6.85 12.01 -5.89
CA ILE A 99 6.04 11.01 -6.60
C ILE A 99 5.37 11.61 -7.83
N GLN A 100 4.76 12.80 -7.69
CA GLN A 100 4.10 13.51 -8.79
C GLN A 100 5.06 13.87 -9.93
N ASN A 101 6.30 14.23 -9.63
CA ASN A 101 7.33 14.55 -10.64
C ASN A 101 7.73 13.33 -11.48
N HIS A 102 7.57 12.11 -10.95
CA HIS A 102 7.84 10.85 -11.64
C HIS A 102 6.60 10.24 -12.29
N TYR A 103 5.44 10.93 -12.23
CA TYR A 103 4.20 10.41 -12.78
C TYR A 103 4.30 10.15 -14.29
N LYS A 104 3.99 8.93 -14.68
CA LYS A 104 3.96 8.44 -16.05
C LYS A 104 2.94 7.32 -16.18
N LYS A 105 2.57 6.97 -17.42
CA LYS A 105 1.71 5.80 -17.71
C LYS A 105 2.25 4.54 -17.01
N ASN A 106 1.37 3.86 -16.29
CA ASN A 106 1.66 2.61 -15.57
C ASN A 106 2.75 2.75 -14.50
N LEU A 107 2.93 3.93 -13.90
CA LEU A 107 3.90 4.14 -12.83
C LEU A 107 3.71 3.13 -11.70
N VAL A 108 4.81 2.52 -11.26
CA VAL A 108 4.95 1.80 -9.98
C VAL A 108 6.09 2.46 -9.23
N ALA A 109 5.78 3.38 -8.32
CA ALA A 109 6.77 4.12 -7.55
C ALA A 109 6.76 3.68 -6.09
N TYR A 110 7.93 3.74 -5.45
CA TYR A 110 8.10 3.48 -4.03
C TYR A 110 9.28 4.24 -3.45
N ALA A 111 9.19 4.48 -2.14
CA ALA A 111 10.17 5.25 -1.38
C ALA A 111 11.22 4.34 -0.72
N ASN A 112 12.24 4.99 -0.14
CA ASN A 112 13.20 4.33 0.76
C ASN A 112 12.52 4.09 2.13
N ASP A 113 12.34 2.84 2.47
CA ASP A 113 11.73 2.41 3.74
C ASP A 113 12.73 2.23 4.89
N GLY A 114 14.01 2.51 4.63
CA GLY A 114 15.09 2.33 5.58
C GLY A 114 15.45 0.86 5.90
N HIS A 115 14.71 -0.10 5.34
CA HIS A 115 14.87 -1.55 5.57
C HIS A 115 15.13 -2.33 4.29
N GLN A 116 14.15 -2.44 3.40
CA GLN A 116 14.25 -3.14 2.12
C GLN A 116 14.84 -2.27 1.01
N ARG A 117 14.72 -0.95 1.14
CA ARG A 117 15.26 0.03 0.19
C ARG A 117 14.86 -0.29 -1.27
N ALA A 118 15.83 -0.32 -2.20
CA ALA A 118 15.59 -0.69 -3.59
C ALA A 118 15.16 -2.15 -3.79
N GLY A 119 15.26 -2.99 -2.77
CA GLY A 119 14.97 -4.42 -2.85
C GLY A 119 13.47 -4.74 -2.98
N LEU A 120 12.59 -3.99 -2.30
CA LEU A 120 11.17 -4.31 -2.23
C LEU A 120 10.31 -3.07 -1.93
N PRO A 121 9.21 -2.82 -2.68
CA PRO A 121 8.28 -1.72 -2.46
C PRO A 121 7.30 -2.01 -1.30
N THR A 122 7.75 -1.87 -0.04
CA THR A 122 6.93 -2.10 1.17
C THR A 122 5.79 -1.09 1.35
N GLY A 123 5.86 0.05 0.66
CA GLY A 123 4.78 0.99 0.36
C GLY A 123 4.84 1.34 -1.12
N VAL A 124 3.71 1.55 -1.77
CA VAL A 124 3.67 1.72 -3.23
C VAL A 124 2.74 2.85 -3.65
N PHE A 125 3.05 3.47 -4.78
CA PHE A 125 2.23 4.48 -5.46
C PHE A 125 2.07 4.08 -6.92
N LEU A 126 0.85 3.71 -7.30
CA LEU A 126 0.51 3.20 -8.63
C LEU A 126 -0.23 4.25 -9.46
N ASP A 127 0.08 4.37 -10.72
CA ASP A 127 -0.85 5.00 -11.68
C ASP A 127 -2.23 4.32 -11.56
N SER A 128 -3.28 5.09 -11.30
CA SER A 128 -4.64 4.58 -11.13
C SER A 128 -5.15 3.80 -12.34
N ARG A 129 -4.55 4.03 -13.52
CA ARG A 129 -4.81 3.27 -14.74
C ARG A 129 -4.57 1.76 -14.54
N ILE A 130 -3.57 1.38 -13.73
CA ILE A 130 -3.32 -0.04 -13.41
C ILE A 130 -4.58 -0.65 -12.79
N VAL A 131 -5.13 0.00 -11.76
CA VAL A 131 -6.34 -0.47 -11.08
C VAL A 131 -7.55 -0.46 -12.01
N LYS A 132 -7.72 0.59 -12.82
CA LYS A 132 -8.82 0.71 -13.79
C LYS A 132 -8.78 -0.39 -14.85
N THR A 133 -7.60 -0.73 -15.33
CA THR A 133 -7.41 -1.73 -16.39
C THR A 133 -7.51 -3.14 -15.86
N LEU A 134 -6.85 -3.44 -14.75
CA LEU A 134 -6.80 -4.79 -14.17
C LEU A 134 -8.02 -5.12 -13.32
N GLY A 135 -8.62 -4.11 -12.66
CA GLY A 135 -9.72 -4.27 -11.72
C GLY A 135 -9.26 -4.55 -10.29
N TYR A 136 -7.95 -4.48 -10.01
CA TYR A 136 -7.34 -4.71 -8.69
C TYR A 136 -6.00 -3.96 -8.57
N MET A 137 -5.59 -3.73 -7.34
CA MET A 137 -4.27 -3.21 -6.97
C MET A 137 -3.28 -4.35 -6.71
N VAL A 138 -3.79 -5.49 -6.25
CA VAL A 138 -3.06 -6.74 -5.97
C VAL A 138 -3.90 -7.91 -6.48
N PRO A 139 -3.31 -8.98 -7.05
CA PRO A 139 -4.07 -10.15 -7.47
C PRO A 139 -5.00 -10.68 -6.38
N PRO A 140 -6.29 -10.89 -6.66
CA PRO A 140 -7.28 -11.26 -5.65
C PRO A 140 -7.10 -12.69 -5.07
N THR A 141 -6.16 -13.45 -5.61
CA THR A 141 -5.74 -14.77 -5.10
C THR A 141 -4.86 -14.68 -3.86
N PHE A 142 -4.28 -13.50 -3.57
CA PHE A 142 -3.49 -13.26 -2.36
C PHE A 142 -4.39 -12.84 -1.20
N ILE A 143 -3.94 -13.08 0.01
CA ILE A 143 -4.68 -12.74 1.24
C ILE A 143 -4.08 -11.49 1.90
N HIS A 144 -2.77 -11.50 2.12
CA HIS A 144 -2.07 -10.46 2.90
C HIS A 144 -0.64 -10.22 2.43
N LEU A 145 0.15 -11.26 2.22
CA LEU A 145 1.58 -11.21 1.92
C LEU A 145 1.84 -11.17 0.39
N PHE A 146 3.10 -10.94 0.01
CA PHE A 146 3.56 -10.91 -1.39
C PHE A 146 2.93 -9.84 -2.30
N ALA A 147 2.16 -8.90 -1.76
CA ALA A 147 1.67 -7.76 -2.52
C ALA A 147 2.82 -6.90 -3.05
N ASP A 148 3.81 -6.64 -2.20
CA ASP A 148 5.06 -5.94 -2.49
C ASP A 148 5.90 -6.65 -3.56
N ASN A 149 6.00 -7.96 -3.50
CA ASN A 149 6.65 -8.78 -4.54
C ASN A 149 5.92 -8.67 -5.90
N TYR A 150 4.58 -8.66 -5.88
CA TYR A 150 3.79 -8.48 -7.10
C TYR A 150 4.00 -7.10 -7.71
N TRP A 151 3.93 -6.02 -6.93
CA TRP A 151 4.16 -4.66 -7.44
C TRP A 151 5.55 -4.51 -8.03
N LYS A 152 6.57 -5.11 -7.40
CA LYS A 152 7.92 -5.14 -7.96
C LYS A 152 7.95 -5.86 -9.31
N ALA A 153 7.44 -7.09 -9.37
CA ALA A 153 7.43 -7.89 -10.58
C ALA A 153 6.66 -7.21 -11.73
N LEU A 154 5.49 -6.61 -11.42
CA LEU A 154 4.70 -5.87 -12.39
C LEU A 154 5.47 -4.64 -12.91
N GLY A 155 6.02 -3.83 -12.02
CA GLY A 155 6.76 -2.62 -12.39
C GLY A 155 8.03 -2.91 -13.18
N GLU A 156 8.74 -4.00 -12.86
CA GLU A 156 9.90 -4.49 -13.63
C GLU A 156 9.47 -4.95 -15.03
N ALA A 157 8.41 -5.75 -15.14
CA ALA A 157 7.93 -6.26 -16.41
C ALA A 157 7.39 -5.14 -17.34
N LEU A 158 6.80 -4.08 -16.77
CA LEU A 158 6.36 -2.89 -17.50
C LEU A 158 7.50 -1.89 -17.80
N GLY A 159 8.69 -2.04 -17.20
CA GLY A 159 9.77 -1.06 -17.27
C GLY A 159 9.43 0.29 -16.61
N THR A 160 8.54 0.28 -15.63
CA THR A 160 8.04 1.51 -14.98
C THR A 160 8.35 1.56 -13.49
N LEU A 161 8.95 0.51 -12.93
CA LEU A 161 9.37 0.49 -11.52
C LEU A 161 10.29 1.67 -11.23
N THR A 162 9.96 2.47 -10.22
CA THR A 162 10.69 3.69 -9.89
C THR A 162 10.97 3.74 -8.39
N TYR A 163 12.23 3.55 -8.02
CA TYR A 163 12.69 3.70 -6.64
C TYR A 163 13.12 5.14 -6.38
N LEU A 164 12.55 5.76 -5.36
CA LEU A 164 12.85 7.14 -4.94
C LEU A 164 13.78 7.10 -3.71
N GLU A 165 15.08 6.89 -3.94
CA GLU A 165 16.09 6.70 -2.89
C GLU A 165 16.14 7.84 -1.89
N HIS A 166 15.91 9.08 -2.35
CA HIS A 166 15.97 10.29 -1.53
C HIS A 166 14.65 10.61 -0.79
N VAL A 167 13.59 9.85 -1.04
CA VAL A 167 12.31 9.94 -0.33
C VAL A 167 12.30 8.92 0.79
N ASP A 168 12.37 9.39 2.03
CA ASP A 168 12.32 8.55 3.23
C ASP A 168 10.88 8.43 3.73
N ILE A 169 10.32 7.23 3.58
CA ILE A 169 9.07 6.77 4.23
C ILE A 169 9.44 5.52 5.02
N GLU A 170 9.93 5.73 6.24
CA GLU A 170 10.50 4.70 7.08
C GLU A 170 9.47 3.63 7.47
N HIS A 171 9.83 2.34 7.33
CA HIS A 171 9.03 1.22 7.81
C HIS A 171 9.50 0.80 9.21
N LEU A 172 8.66 1.02 10.22
CA LEU A 172 8.96 0.70 11.61
C LEU A 172 8.71 -0.79 11.87
N HIS A 173 9.52 -1.63 11.20
CA HIS A 173 9.32 -3.08 11.18
C HIS A 173 9.91 -3.76 12.44
N PRO A 174 9.24 -4.79 13.03
CA PRO A 174 9.74 -5.51 14.20
C PRO A 174 11.15 -6.12 14.01
N TYR A 175 11.44 -6.70 12.84
CA TYR A 175 12.78 -7.25 12.55
C TYR A 175 13.89 -6.20 12.48
N ALA A 176 13.53 -4.93 12.27
CA ALA A 176 14.47 -3.82 12.37
C ALA A 176 14.64 -3.30 13.81
N GLY A 177 13.99 -3.94 14.79
CA GLY A 177 13.99 -3.53 16.20
C GLY A 177 13.22 -2.24 16.48
N LYS A 178 12.37 -1.80 15.54
CA LYS A 178 11.67 -0.50 15.58
C LYS A 178 10.20 -0.61 15.99
N ALA A 179 9.66 -1.82 16.13
CA ALA A 179 8.32 -2.10 16.61
C ALA A 179 8.27 -3.41 17.41
N GLU A 180 7.21 -3.58 18.21
CA GLU A 180 6.92 -4.83 18.89
C GLU A 180 6.16 -5.80 17.98
N HIS A 181 6.34 -7.10 18.21
CA HIS A 181 5.49 -8.15 17.61
C HIS A 181 4.13 -8.12 18.29
N ASP A 182 3.14 -7.53 17.64
CA ASP A 182 1.76 -7.51 18.12
C ASP A 182 0.90 -8.60 17.47
N LYS A 183 -0.30 -8.79 18.02
CA LYS A 183 -1.24 -9.83 17.55
C LYS A 183 -1.61 -9.67 16.06
N THR A 184 -1.72 -8.44 15.57
CA THR A 184 -2.04 -8.17 14.16
C THR A 184 -0.90 -8.62 13.27
N TYR A 185 0.34 -8.39 13.69
CA TYR A 185 1.53 -8.87 12.99
C TYR A 185 1.60 -10.41 12.97
N GLU A 186 1.31 -11.07 14.11
CA GLU A 186 1.29 -12.52 14.20
C GLU A 186 0.22 -13.15 13.28
N GLU A 187 -1.00 -12.57 13.27
CA GLU A 187 -2.08 -13.03 12.39
C GLU A 187 -1.74 -12.86 10.89
N ALA A 188 -1.08 -11.76 10.53
CA ALA A 188 -0.69 -11.47 9.16
C ALA A 188 0.39 -12.42 8.65
N ASN A 189 1.35 -12.78 9.51
CA ASN A 189 2.49 -13.63 9.18
C ASN A 189 2.32 -15.09 9.61
N ALA A 190 1.10 -15.53 9.92
CA ALA A 190 0.84 -16.92 10.28
C ALA A 190 1.26 -17.89 9.15
N GLY A 191 1.86 -19.03 9.50
CA GLY A 191 2.39 -20.00 8.54
C GLY A 191 1.43 -20.36 7.40
N PRO A 192 0.14 -20.67 7.66
CA PRO A 192 -0.81 -20.95 6.59
C PRO A 192 -1.08 -19.78 5.63
N VAL A 193 -0.97 -18.52 6.10
CA VAL A 193 -1.11 -17.33 5.25
C VAL A 193 0.12 -17.19 4.36
N TRP A 194 1.30 -17.37 4.94
CA TRP A 194 2.56 -17.34 4.21
C TRP A 194 2.59 -18.39 3.08
N GLU A 195 2.36 -19.66 3.41
CA GLU A 195 2.38 -20.76 2.44
C GLU A 195 1.36 -20.58 1.30
N ASN A 196 0.17 -20.06 1.64
CA ASN A 196 -0.86 -19.77 0.64
C ASN A 196 -0.40 -18.67 -0.31
N ASP A 197 0.08 -17.54 0.24
CA ASP A 197 0.38 -16.35 -0.57
C ASP A 197 1.67 -16.53 -1.35
N GLU A 198 2.67 -17.27 -0.82
CA GLU A 198 3.88 -17.64 -1.56
C GLU A 198 3.56 -18.49 -2.79
N ARG A 199 2.71 -19.52 -2.60
CA ARG A 199 2.26 -20.35 -3.72
C ARG A 199 1.47 -19.53 -4.74
N ALA A 200 0.50 -18.72 -4.27
CA ALA A 200 -0.32 -17.88 -5.12
C ALA A 200 0.53 -16.88 -5.92
N PHE A 201 1.55 -16.27 -5.30
CA PHE A 201 2.49 -15.38 -5.98
C PHE A 201 3.28 -16.09 -7.06
N ASN A 202 3.88 -17.25 -6.74
CA ASN A 202 4.69 -18.02 -7.71
C ASN A 202 3.84 -18.48 -8.90
N GLU A 203 2.62 -18.96 -8.67
CA GLU A 203 1.68 -19.33 -9.72
C GLU A 203 1.27 -18.12 -10.56
N TYR A 204 0.98 -17.00 -9.90
CA TYR A 204 0.55 -15.78 -10.58
C TYR A 204 1.64 -15.22 -11.50
N VAL A 205 2.86 -15.08 -11.00
CA VAL A 205 3.98 -14.57 -11.80
C VAL A 205 4.26 -15.49 -13.00
N ARG A 206 4.13 -16.80 -12.81
CA ARG A 206 4.40 -17.79 -13.87
C ARG A 206 3.34 -17.80 -14.96
N TYR A 207 2.06 -17.61 -14.62
CA TYR A 207 0.96 -17.89 -15.54
C TYR A 207 0.10 -16.68 -15.91
N HIS A 208 0.09 -15.60 -15.12
CA HIS A 208 -0.83 -14.48 -15.26
C HIS A 208 -0.17 -13.12 -15.39
N LEU A 209 1.04 -12.91 -14.87
CA LEU A 209 1.70 -11.60 -14.92
C LEU A 209 1.87 -11.08 -16.36
N ALA A 210 2.17 -11.95 -17.32
CA ALA A 210 2.32 -11.57 -18.71
C ALA A 210 1.01 -11.03 -19.31
N GLU A 211 -0.14 -11.58 -18.91
CA GLU A 211 -1.47 -11.09 -19.32
C GLU A 211 -1.75 -9.70 -18.74
N ASP A 212 -1.40 -9.45 -17.46
CA ASP A 212 -1.53 -8.12 -16.87
C ASP A 212 -0.70 -7.08 -17.63
N VAL A 213 0.54 -7.42 -17.96
CA VAL A 213 1.44 -6.55 -18.74
C VAL A 213 0.86 -6.26 -20.13
N GLU A 214 0.31 -7.25 -20.82
CA GLU A 214 -0.32 -7.09 -22.13
C GLU A 214 -1.55 -6.17 -22.05
N ARG A 215 -2.39 -6.33 -21.02
CA ARG A 215 -3.57 -5.47 -20.80
C ARG A 215 -3.21 -4.02 -20.50
N LEU A 216 -2.04 -3.76 -19.95
CA LEU A 216 -1.54 -2.43 -19.60
C LEU A 216 -0.73 -1.76 -20.72
N ALA A 217 -0.25 -2.53 -21.68
CA ALA A 217 0.50 -1.99 -22.83
C ALA A 217 -0.36 -1.04 -23.68
#